data_3a96dccbfb47c7cf0b18c47310f5c3a9
#
_entry.id   3a96dccbfb47c7cf0b18c47310f5c3a9
#
_cell.length_a   1.000
_cell.length_b   1.000
_cell.length_c   1.000
_cell.angle_alpha   90.00
_cell.angle_beta   90.00
_cell.angle_gamma   90.00
#
_symmetry.space_group_name_H-M   'P 1'
#
loop_
_entity.id
_entity.type
_entity.pdbx_description
1 polymer ?
#
loop_
_entity_poly.entity_id
_entity_poly.type
_entity_poly.pdbx_seq_one_letter_code
_entity_poly.pdbx_strand_id
1 'polypeptide(L)'
;YRFDWQNTQSKKAIDKSDIIFLLDFNALHRVGSDMQNSLEKYPNDFAMIDHHQQPDDVKYMYSDVTICSTSQMVYHFIEMNSDLDLIDADIATCLYTGIMTDTGSFRFRSTTSNTHLIIADLIDKGAENDKIHNNVYDANSYDRLLLLGQALSNLQILPTHKTAFITLTSAEKKQFNFQKGDTEGIVNYALSLKGIIFAAIFIEDNEQGIIKISFRSKGSFSVNQFSRNHFSGGGHDNAAGGKSSLSMEKTIMKFSGLLPQYKKELEVSYED
;
A
#
# COMPACT_ATOMS: atom_id res chain seq x y z
N TYR A 1 17.95 4.42 -6.30
CA TYR A 1 18.14 3.94 -7.68
C TYR A 1 16.88 3.21 -8.14
N ARG A 2 16.20 3.73 -9.13
CA ARG A 2 15.12 3.02 -9.81
C ARG A 2 15.79 2.00 -10.72
N PHE A 3 15.71 0.71 -10.40
CA PHE A 3 16.15 -0.34 -11.29
C PHE A 3 15.28 -0.31 -12.56
N ASP A 4 15.82 0.25 -13.63
CA ASP A 4 15.27 0.06 -14.95
C ASP A 4 15.64 -1.36 -15.38
N TRP A 5 14.65 -2.24 -15.43
CA TRP A 5 14.83 -3.63 -15.83
C TRP A 5 15.47 -3.82 -17.21
N GLN A 6 15.34 -2.85 -18.09
CA GLN A 6 16.00 -2.85 -19.40
C GLN A 6 17.51 -2.55 -19.29
N ASN A 7 17.99 -2.15 -18.12
CA ASN A 7 19.38 -1.82 -17.93
C ASN A 7 20.24 -3.10 -17.81
N THR A 8 21.22 -3.21 -18.70
CA THR A 8 22.21 -4.31 -18.70
C THR A 8 22.95 -4.47 -17.36
N GLN A 9 23.08 -3.40 -16.57
CA GLN A 9 23.71 -3.44 -15.24
C GLN A 9 22.85 -4.16 -14.21
N SER A 10 21.52 -3.99 -14.24
CA SER A 10 20.60 -4.66 -13.32
C SER A 10 20.61 -6.18 -13.54
N LYS A 11 20.61 -6.62 -14.80
CA LYS A 11 20.75 -8.06 -15.13
C LYS A 11 22.04 -8.62 -14.62
N LYS A 12 23.17 -7.93 -14.87
CA LYS A 12 24.48 -8.35 -14.39
C LYS A 12 24.58 -8.41 -12.87
N ALA A 13 23.89 -7.52 -12.14
CA ALA A 13 23.85 -7.54 -10.69
C ALA A 13 23.10 -8.78 -10.19
N ILE A 14 21.96 -9.11 -10.79
CA ILE A 14 21.20 -10.33 -10.47
C ILE A 14 22.04 -11.57 -10.77
N ASP A 15 22.61 -11.68 -11.97
CA ASP A 15 23.38 -12.85 -12.38
C ASP A 15 24.62 -13.12 -11.51
N LYS A 16 25.13 -12.09 -10.84
CA LYS A 16 26.32 -12.17 -9.98
C LYS A 16 26.01 -12.29 -8.48
N SER A 17 24.75 -12.14 -8.09
CA SER A 17 24.37 -12.21 -6.68
C SER A 17 24.35 -13.68 -6.21
N ASP A 18 24.79 -13.91 -4.98
CA ASP A 18 24.70 -15.23 -4.32
C ASP A 18 23.31 -15.46 -3.74
N ILE A 19 22.61 -14.38 -3.38
CA ILE A 19 21.25 -14.38 -2.83
C ILE A 19 20.51 -13.10 -3.23
N ILE A 20 19.20 -13.21 -3.43
CA ILE A 20 18.33 -12.06 -3.68
C ILE A 20 17.34 -11.92 -2.51
N PHE A 21 17.29 -10.73 -1.91
CA PHE A 21 16.29 -10.39 -0.92
C PHE A 21 15.01 -9.89 -1.59
N LEU A 22 13.89 -10.51 -1.25
CA LEU A 22 12.54 -10.09 -1.62
C LEU A 22 12.00 -9.27 -0.45
N LEU A 23 11.90 -7.95 -0.63
CA LEU A 23 11.49 -7.02 0.43
C LEU A 23 10.15 -6.38 0.08
N ASP A 24 9.18 -6.51 0.98
CA ASP A 24 7.86 -5.88 0.89
C ASP A 24 6.98 -6.37 -0.27
N PHE A 25 7.19 -7.60 -0.67
CA PHE A 25 6.28 -8.33 -1.56
C PHE A 25 6.34 -9.83 -1.33
N ASN A 26 5.16 -10.44 -1.26
CA ASN A 26 4.95 -11.83 -0.84
C ASN A 26 5.03 -12.84 -2.00
N ALA A 27 5.16 -12.40 -3.25
CA ALA A 27 5.13 -13.28 -4.42
C ALA A 27 5.81 -12.65 -5.64
N LEU A 28 6.55 -13.44 -6.42
CA LEU A 28 7.31 -12.95 -7.57
C LEU A 28 6.45 -12.26 -8.63
N HIS A 29 5.19 -12.66 -8.81
CA HIS A 29 4.30 -12.02 -9.79
C HIS A 29 4.02 -10.53 -9.51
N ARG A 30 4.30 -10.04 -8.28
CA ARG A 30 4.09 -8.64 -7.89
C ARG A 30 5.13 -7.66 -8.45
N VAL A 31 6.28 -8.16 -8.90
CA VAL A 31 7.32 -7.31 -9.52
C VAL A 31 7.06 -6.99 -10.99
N GLY A 32 5.95 -7.51 -11.57
CA GLY A 32 5.62 -7.37 -12.98
C GLY A 32 6.23 -8.46 -13.85
N SER A 33 5.60 -8.76 -14.99
CA SER A 33 5.90 -9.91 -15.85
C SER A 33 7.37 -9.95 -16.32
N ASP A 34 7.93 -8.81 -16.69
CA ASP A 34 9.29 -8.76 -17.25
C ASP A 34 10.35 -9.10 -16.21
N MET A 35 10.21 -8.61 -14.98
CA MET A 35 11.12 -8.91 -13.88
C MET A 35 10.88 -10.32 -13.37
N GLN A 36 9.62 -10.74 -13.23
CA GLN A 36 9.26 -12.09 -12.80
C GLN A 36 9.94 -13.14 -13.67
N ASN A 37 9.80 -13.06 -15.00
CA ASN A 37 10.39 -14.02 -15.94
C ASN A 37 11.89 -14.19 -15.80
N SER A 38 12.56 -13.20 -15.27
CA SER A 38 14.01 -13.26 -15.10
C SER A 38 14.41 -13.76 -13.72
N LEU A 39 13.64 -13.40 -12.68
CA LEU A 39 13.84 -13.92 -11.33
C LEU A 39 13.51 -15.42 -11.27
N GLU A 40 12.51 -15.90 -12.01
CA GLU A 40 12.19 -17.33 -12.12
C GLU A 40 13.34 -18.17 -12.74
N LYS A 41 14.26 -17.53 -13.48
CA LYS A 41 15.44 -18.17 -14.06
C LYS A 41 16.69 -18.01 -13.20
N TYR A 42 16.59 -17.29 -12.08
CA TYR A 42 17.70 -17.08 -11.17
C TYR A 42 18.08 -18.41 -10.50
N PRO A 43 19.37 -18.82 -10.57
CA PRO A 43 19.79 -20.19 -10.19
C PRO A 43 20.00 -20.37 -8.68
N ASN A 44 20.11 -19.27 -7.92
CA ASN A 44 20.42 -19.31 -6.49
C ASN A 44 19.18 -19.07 -5.63
N ASP A 45 19.36 -18.97 -4.32
CA ASP A 45 18.28 -18.88 -3.37
C ASP A 45 17.73 -17.44 -3.21
N PHE A 46 16.47 -17.35 -2.82
CA PHE A 46 15.83 -16.12 -2.35
C PHE A 46 15.76 -16.10 -0.82
N ALA A 47 15.87 -14.89 -0.26
CA ALA A 47 15.52 -14.60 1.11
C ALA A 47 14.37 -13.59 1.11
N MET A 48 13.25 -13.91 1.77
CA MET A 48 12.09 -13.02 1.87
C MET A 48 12.03 -12.39 3.25
N ILE A 49 11.82 -11.07 3.30
CA ILE A 49 11.40 -10.34 4.50
C ILE A 49 10.13 -9.57 4.10
N ASP A 50 8.99 -9.98 4.64
CA ASP A 50 7.70 -9.45 4.18
C ASP A 50 6.59 -9.62 5.22
N HIS A 51 5.69 -8.64 5.33
CA HIS A 51 4.55 -8.66 6.25
C HIS A 51 3.20 -8.90 5.56
N HIS A 52 3.18 -9.20 4.28
CA HIS A 52 1.94 -9.48 3.57
C HIS A 52 1.44 -10.91 3.83
N GLN A 53 0.12 -11.09 3.67
CA GLN A 53 -0.53 -12.40 3.79
C GLN A 53 -0.21 -13.30 2.59
N GLN A 54 -0.17 -14.62 2.81
CA GLN A 54 -0.01 -15.64 1.78
C GLN A 54 1.29 -15.48 0.95
N PRO A 55 2.48 -15.55 1.59
CA PRO A 55 3.74 -15.51 0.89
C PRO A 55 3.95 -16.76 0.02
N ASP A 56 4.69 -16.59 -1.09
CA ASP A 56 5.25 -17.71 -1.84
C ASP A 56 6.27 -18.45 -0.96
N ASP A 57 6.42 -19.77 -1.19
CA ASP A 57 7.40 -20.59 -0.48
C ASP A 57 8.82 -20.29 -1.02
N VAL A 58 9.70 -19.80 -0.15
CA VAL A 58 11.11 -19.54 -0.44
C VAL A 58 11.99 -20.13 0.65
N LYS A 59 13.24 -20.47 0.31
CA LYS A 59 14.14 -21.20 1.20
C LYS A 59 14.46 -20.46 2.50
N TYR A 60 14.66 -19.17 2.44
CA TYR A 60 14.90 -18.33 3.62
C TYR A 60 13.76 -17.34 3.76
N MET A 61 12.94 -17.48 4.79
CA MET A 61 11.74 -16.69 4.95
C MET A 61 11.61 -16.12 6.35
N TYR A 62 11.52 -14.81 6.44
CA TYR A 62 11.05 -14.07 7.60
C TYR A 62 9.75 -13.36 7.20
N SER A 63 8.61 -13.97 7.49
CA SER A 63 7.28 -13.45 7.16
C SER A 63 6.44 -13.37 8.44
N ASP A 64 5.94 -12.18 8.76
CA ASP A 64 5.10 -11.94 9.94
C ASP A 64 4.08 -10.83 9.68
N VAL A 65 2.82 -11.23 9.50
CA VAL A 65 1.69 -10.32 9.24
C VAL A 65 1.29 -9.46 10.43
N THR A 66 1.83 -9.74 11.62
CA THR A 66 1.53 -8.98 12.84
C THR A 66 2.44 -7.75 13.01
N ILE A 67 3.56 -7.71 12.30
CA ILE A 67 4.48 -6.57 12.30
C ILE A 67 3.96 -5.50 11.34
N CYS A 68 4.06 -4.23 11.76
CA CYS A 68 3.38 -3.14 11.08
C CYS A 68 3.94 -2.78 9.69
N SER A 69 5.19 -3.16 9.39
CA SER A 69 5.85 -2.88 8.12
C SER A 69 7.05 -3.80 7.87
N THR A 70 7.37 -4.03 6.62
CA THR A 70 8.62 -4.71 6.25
C THR A 70 9.84 -3.94 6.72
N SER A 71 9.79 -2.61 6.75
CA SER A 71 10.89 -1.78 7.27
C SER A 71 11.18 -2.06 8.76
N GLN A 72 10.16 -2.29 9.58
CA GLN A 72 10.36 -2.73 10.96
C GLN A 72 10.97 -4.14 11.01
N MET A 73 10.57 -5.05 10.14
CA MET A 73 11.16 -6.39 10.06
C MET A 73 12.62 -6.34 9.63
N VAL A 74 12.99 -5.43 8.72
CA VAL A 74 14.41 -5.20 8.34
C VAL A 74 15.21 -4.67 9.53
N TYR A 75 14.66 -3.76 10.35
CA TYR A 75 15.29 -3.33 11.59
C TYR A 75 15.54 -4.52 12.51
N HIS A 76 14.54 -5.38 12.75
CA HIS A 76 14.72 -6.61 13.56
C HIS A 76 15.76 -7.56 12.94
N PHE A 77 15.81 -7.67 11.63
CA PHE A 77 16.83 -8.50 10.95
C PHE A 77 18.25 -7.98 11.22
N ILE A 78 18.46 -6.66 11.16
CA ILE A 78 19.74 -6.02 11.49
C ILE A 78 20.08 -6.25 12.98
N GLU A 79 19.09 -6.10 13.87
CA GLU A 79 19.24 -6.35 15.31
C GLU A 79 19.64 -7.80 15.61
N MET A 80 18.99 -8.78 14.98
CA MET A 80 19.34 -10.21 15.13
C MET A 80 20.78 -10.55 14.70
N ASN A 81 21.33 -9.78 13.77
CA ASN A 81 22.74 -9.92 13.37
C ASN A 81 23.70 -9.14 14.28
N SER A 82 23.21 -8.43 15.30
CA SER A 82 23.99 -7.55 16.17
C SER A 82 24.64 -6.37 15.44
N ASP A 83 24.03 -5.90 14.36
CA ASP A 83 24.56 -4.87 13.44
C ASP A 83 23.86 -3.51 13.60
N LEU A 84 23.14 -3.25 14.70
CA LEU A 84 22.44 -1.98 14.94
C LEU A 84 23.38 -0.77 14.86
N ASP A 85 24.65 -0.94 15.23
CA ASP A 85 25.65 0.14 15.16
C ASP A 85 26.02 0.53 13.71
N LEU A 86 25.66 -0.29 12.73
CA LEU A 86 25.88 -0.02 11.31
C LEU A 86 24.75 0.84 10.69
N ILE A 87 23.66 1.06 11.41
CA ILE A 87 22.57 1.93 10.96
C ILE A 87 23.04 3.39 11.05
N ASP A 88 23.38 3.96 9.89
CA ASP A 88 23.68 5.38 9.74
C ASP A 88 22.38 6.20 9.52
N ALA A 89 22.53 7.53 9.38
CA ALA A 89 21.39 8.43 9.21
C ALA A 89 20.57 8.17 7.93
N ASP A 90 21.20 7.69 6.85
CA ASP A 90 20.51 7.37 5.60
C ASP A 90 19.67 6.10 5.75
N ILE A 91 20.24 5.06 6.36
CA ILE A 91 19.53 3.82 6.67
C ILE A 91 18.38 4.11 7.64
N ALA A 92 18.65 4.87 8.71
CA ALA A 92 17.64 5.26 9.69
C ALA A 92 16.48 6.04 9.04
N THR A 93 16.77 6.97 8.13
CA THR A 93 15.78 7.71 7.36
C THR A 93 14.91 6.79 6.49
N CYS A 94 15.50 5.81 5.81
CA CYS A 94 14.77 4.85 5.00
C CYS A 94 13.85 3.96 5.83
N LEU A 95 14.36 3.42 6.94
CA LEU A 95 13.58 2.56 7.84
C LEU A 95 12.45 3.34 8.52
N TYR A 96 12.74 4.54 9.01
CA TYR A 96 11.73 5.44 9.58
C TYR A 96 10.60 5.71 8.58
N THR A 97 10.97 6.09 7.34
CA THR A 97 9.99 6.41 6.29
C THR A 97 9.06 5.24 6.01
N GLY A 98 9.59 4.02 5.86
CA GLY A 98 8.78 2.83 5.62
C GLY A 98 7.84 2.51 6.78
N ILE A 99 8.33 2.56 8.02
CA ILE A 99 7.49 2.35 9.21
C ILE A 99 6.39 3.42 9.29
N MET A 100 6.74 4.69 9.09
CA MET A 100 5.80 5.81 9.14
C MET A 100 4.68 5.68 8.10
N THR A 101 5.03 5.33 6.86
CA THR A 101 4.04 5.23 5.77
C THR A 101 3.08 4.07 5.97
N ASP A 102 3.56 2.89 6.34
CA ASP A 102 2.75 1.69 6.55
C ASP A 102 1.87 1.76 7.79
N THR A 103 2.26 2.56 8.78
CA THR A 103 1.46 2.80 9.98
C THR A 103 0.50 3.99 9.85
N GLY A 104 0.44 4.61 8.67
CA GLY A 104 -0.35 5.82 8.45
C GLY A 104 0.03 6.94 9.42
N SER A 105 1.33 7.18 9.57
CA SER A 105 1.90 8.09 10.57
C SER A 105 1.55 7.66 12.01
N PHE A 106 1.82 6.39 12.31
CA PHE A 106 1.67 5.75 13.63
C PHE A 106 0.24 5.69 14.20
N ARG A 107 -0.78 5.77 13.31
CA ARG A 107 -2.21 5.77 13.72
C ARG A 107 -2.90 4.42 13.59
N PHE A 108 -2.34 3.48 12.82
CA PHE A 108 -2.99 2.21 12.57
C PHE A 108 -2.82 1.25 13.76
N ARG A 109 -3.75 0.31 13.91
CA ARG A 109 -3.78 -0.67 15.01
C ARG A 109 -2.51 -1.55 15.07
N SER A 110 -1.82 -1.72 13.95
CA SER A 110 -0.55 -2.45 13.87
C SER A 110 0.62 -1.74 14.55
N THR A 111 0.47 -0.44 14.88
CA THR A 111 1.49 0.32 15.62
C THR A 111 1.51 -0.13 17.09
N THR A 112 2.66 -0.59 17.57
CA THR A 112 2.86 -1.08 18.93
C THR A 112 3.84 -0.20 19.71
N SER A 113 3.97 -0.44 21.01
CA SER A 113 5.01 0.20 21.83
C SER A 113 6.41 -0.09 21.28
N ASN A 114 6.66 -1.33 20.80
CA ASN A 114 7.94 -1.68 20.18
C ASN A 114 8.21 -0.86 18.90
N THR A 115 7.18 -0.61 18.08
CA THR A 115 7.30 0.29 16.93
C THR A 115 7.81 1.66 17.35
N HIS A 116 7.26 2.25 18.43
CA HIS A 116 7.70 3.55 18.95
C HIS A 116 9.12 3.53 19.53
N LEU A 117 9.55 2.43 20.15
CA LEU A 117 10.93 2.28 20.62
C LEU A 117 11.93 2.25 19.45
N ILE A 118 11.60 1.51 18.40
CA ILE A 118 12.41 1.49 17.17
C ILE A 118 12.45 2.89 16.53
N ILE A 119 11.34 3.59 16.46
CA ILE A 119 11.29 4.96 15.94
C ILE A 119 12.18 5.90 16.76
N ALA A 120 12.20 5.78 18.09
CA ALA A 120 13.07 6.56 18.96
C ALA A 120 14.55 6.29 18.65
N ASP A 121 14.96 5.01 18.53
CA ASP A 121 16.32 4.63 18.16
C ASP A 121 16.71 5.18 16.77
N LEU A 122 15.81 5.10 15.79
CA LEU A 122 16.07 5.63 14.45
C LEU A 122 16.25 7.17 14.44
N ILE A 123 15.51 7.89 15.28
CA ILE A 123 15.72 9.35 15.47
C ILE A 123 17.09 9.61 16.10
N ASP A 124 17.47 8.86 17.13
CA ASP A 124 18.77 9.00 17.79
C ASP A 124 19.93 8.68 16.81
N LYS A 125 19.69 7.82 15.84
CA LYS A 125 20.63 7.49 14.74
C LYS A 125 20.63 8.49 13.58
N GLY A 126 19.81 9.56 13.67
CA GLY A 126 19.84 10.68 12.74
C GLY A 126 18.70 10.75 11.73
N ALA A 127 17.63 9.98 11.89
CA ALA A 127 16.43 10.18 11.07
C ALA A 127 15.75 11.52 11.44
N GLU A 128 15.73 12.46 10.49
CA GLU A 128 15.13 13.78 10.67
C GLU A 128 13.61 13.70 10.41
N ASN A 129 12.83 13.37 11.43
CA ASN A 129 11.41 13.07 11.33
C ASN A 129 10.58 14.21 10.72
N ASP A 130 10.87 15.47 11.01
CA ASP A 130 10.20 16.63 10.43
C ASP A 130 10.43 16.71 8.90
N LYS A 131 11.68 16.53 8.45
CA LYS A 131 12.01 16.51 7.02
C LYS A 131 11.34 15.34 6.31
N ILE A 132 11.31 14.15 6.94
CA ILE A 132 10.64 12.97 6.37
C ILE A 132 9.15 13.25 6.20
N HIS A 133 8.48 13.78 7.24
CA HIS A 133 7.06 14.12 7.15
C HIS A 133 6.77 15.18 6.09
N ASN A 134 7.55 16.24 6.05
CA ASN A 134 7.42 17.31 5.05
C ASN A 134 7.56 16.75 3.63
N ASN A 135 8.55 15.89 3.37
CA ASN A 135 8.79 15.32 2.06
C ASN A 135 7.71 14.32 1.62
N VAL A 136 7.09 13.61 2.56
CA VAL A 136 6.08 12.58 2.26
C VAL A 136 4.66 13.15 2.21
N TYR A 137 4.30 14.03 3.17
CA TYR A 137 2.91 14.47 3.35
C TYR A 137 2.67 15.92 2.95
N ASP A 138 3.68 16.80 3.03
CA ASP A 138 3.51 18.23 2.83
C ASP A 138 4.17 18.76 1.54
N ALA A 139 4.62 17.85 0.65
CA ALA A 139 5.20 18.17 -0.65
C ALA A 139 4.15 18.11 -1.79
N ASN A 140 2.92 18.52 -1.52
CA ASN A 140 1.85 18.50 -2.51
C ASN A 140 2.02 19.59 -3.57
N SER A 141 1.86 19.24 -4.85
CA SER A 141 1.71 20.24 -5.90
C SER A 141 0.34 20.94 -5.80
N TYR A 142 0.25 22.14 -6.37
CA TYR A 142 -1.03 22.86 -6.45
C TYR A 142 -2.08 22.04 -7.23
N ASP A 143 -1.68 21.42 -8.34
CA ASP A 143 -2.55 20.59 -9.17
C ASP A 143 -3.08 19.36 -8.41
N ARG A 144 -2.24 18.72 -7.56
CA ARG A 144 -2.68 17.64 -6.68
C ARG A 144 -3.74 18.10 -5.69
N LEU A 145 -3.61 19.28 -5.11
CA LEU A 145 -4.61 19.81 -4.18
C LEU A 145 -5.92 20.15 -4.89
N LEU A 146 -5.87 20.67 -6.12
CA LEU A 146 -7.07 20.87 -6.93
C LEU A 146 -7.75 19.54 -7.29
N LEU A 147 -6.98 18.52 -7.67
CA LEU A 147 -7.49 17.16 -7.93
C LEU A 147 -8.13 16.55 -6.68
N LEU A 148 -7.53 16.75 -5.50
CA LEU A 148 -8.12 16.35 -4.23
C LEU A 148 -9.47 17.06 -4.00
N GLY A 149 -9.54 18.37 -4.25
CA GLY A 149 -10.80 19.13 -4.17
C GLY A 149 -11.90 18.56 -5.08
N GLN A 150 -11.53 18.21 -6.33
CA GLN A 150 -12.46 17.56 -7.26
C GLN A 150 -12.88 16.17 -6.75
N ALA A 151 -11.94 15.36 -6.27
CA ALA A 151 -12.23 14.04 -5.72
C ALA A 151 -13.23 14.12 -4.54
N LEU A 152 -13.04 15.09 -3.65
CA LEU A 152 -13.96 15.32 -2.52
C LEU A 152 -15.33 15.81 -2.99
N SER A 153 -15.41 16.58 -4.08
CA SER A 153 -16.68 16.99 -4.70
C SER A 153 -17.44 15.81 -5.30
N ASN A 154 -16.73 14.77 -5.75
CA ASN A 154 -17.31 13.54 -6.31
C ASN A 154 -17.65 12.50 -5.24
N LEU A 155 -17.38 12.78 -3.95
CA LEU A 155 -17.61 11.84 -2.86
C LEU A 155 -19.11 11.56 -2.70
N GLN A 156 -19.45 10.29 -2.62
CA GLN A 156 -20.80 9.80 -2.38
C GLN A 156 -20.85 8.92 -1.13
N ILE A 157 -21.94 9.04 -0.36
CA ILE A 157 -22.15 8.29 0.88
C ILE A 157 -23.35 7.36 0.70
N LEU A 158 -23.17 6.11 1.14
CA LEU A 158 -24.20 5.08 1.23
C LEU A 158 -24.44 4.73 2.71
N PRO A 159 -25.22 5.53 3.43
CA PRO A 159 -25.32 5.48 4.89
C PRO A 159 -25.82 4.13 5.41
N THR A 160 -26.76 3.50 4.70
CA THR A 160 -27.33 2.19 5.07
C THR A 160 -26.32 1.06 5.06
N HIS A 161 -25.14 1.28 4.42
CA HIS A 161 -24.05 0.31 4.31
C HIS A 161 -22.78 0.82 4.99
N LYS A 162 -22.82 1.92 5.75
CA LYS A 162 -21.64 2.56 6.38
C LYS A 162 -20.46 2.71 5.40
N THR A 163 -20.78 3.01 4.14
CA THR A 163 -19.85 3.02 3.01
C THR A 163 -19.82 4.39 2.35
N ALA A 164 -18.65 4.82 1.91
CA ALA A 164 -18.47 6.00 1.07
C ALA A 164 -17.55 5.68 -0.11
N PHE A 165 -17.75 6.36 -1.23
CA PHE A 165 -16.86 6.20 -2.36
C PHE A 165 -16.60 7.49 -3.12
N ILE A 166 -15.49 7.53 -3.83
CA ILE A 166 -15.03 8.64 -4.66
C ILE A 166 -14.83 8.12 -6.08
N THR A 167 -15.08 8.95 -7.07
CA THR A 167 -14.79 8.67 -8.47
C THR A 167 -13.83 9.70 -9.04
N LEU A 168 -12.92 9.30 -9.91
CA LEU A 168 -12.08 10.18 -10.70
C LEU A 168 -12.03 9.68 -12.14
N THR A 169 -12.52 10.50 -13.06
CA THR A 169 -12.47 10.24 -14.50
C THR A 169 -11.12 10.64 -15.10
N SER A 170 -10.80 10.10 -16.26
CA SER A 170 -9.61 10.50 -17.02
C SER A 170 -9.67 11.96 -17.46
N ALA A 171 -10.87 12.49 -17.70
CA ALA A 171 -11.05 13.91 -18.04
C ALA A 171 -10.66 14.83 -16.88
N GLU A 172 -11.13 14.51 -15.66
CA GLU A 172 -10.77 15.23 -14.43
C GLU A 172 -9.28 15.14 -14.13
N LYS A 173 -8.69 13.95 -14.24
CA LYS A 173 -7.22 13.78 -14.11
C LYS A 173 -6.45 14.67 -15.09
N LYS A 174 -6.88 14.72 -16.35
CA LYS A 174 -6.26 15.58 -17.36
C LYS A 174 -6.42 17.07 -17.06
N GLN A 175 -7.59 17.49 -16.57
CA GLN A 175 -7.88 18.87 -16.19
C GLN A 175 -6.91 19.40 -15.13
N PHE A 176 -6.50 18.56 -14.20
CA PHE A 176 -5.62 18.91 -13.08
C PHE A 176 -4.19 18.39 -13.25
N ASN A 177 -3.73 18.19 -14.49
CA ASN A 177 -2.34 17.78 -14.80
C ASN A 177 -1.83 16.60 -13.96
N PHE A 178 -2.70 15.61 -13.71
CA PHE A 178 -2.42 14.45 -12.87
C PHE A 178 -1.04 13.86 -13.13
N GLN A 179 -0.30 13.64 -12.06
CA GLN A 179 0.94 12.87 -12.04
C GLN A 179 0.73 11.55 -11.27
N LYS A 180 1.52 10.54 -11.63
CA LYS A 180 1.50 9.26 -10.92
C LYS A 180 1.83 9.48 -9.43
N GLY A 181 0.93 9.07 -8.54
CA GLY A 181 1.03 9.30 -7.10
C GLY A 181 0.02 10.30 -6.55
N ASP A 182 -0.51 11.23 -7.37
CA ASP A 182 -1.42 12.29 -6.90
C ASP A 182 -2.71 11.79 -6.26
N THR A 183 -3.12 10.56 -6.58
CA THR A 183 -4.33 9.94 -5.99
C THR A 183 -4.06 9.14 -4.72
N GLU A 184 -2.81 9.02 -4.30
CA GLU A 184 -2.48 8.31 -3.06
C GLU A 184 -3.09 9.01 -1.85
N GLY A 185 -3.70 8.20 -0.97
CA GLY A 185 -4.30 8.68 0.26
C GLY A 185 -5.70 9.31 0.10
N ILE A 186 -6.17 9.63 -1.11
CA ILE A 186 -7.48 10.27 -1.31
C ILE A 186 -8.63 9.42 -0.74
N VAL A 187 -8.57 8.10 -0.87
CA VAL A 187 -9.58 7.19 -0.30
C VAL A 187 -9.74 7.32 1.21
N ASN A 188 -8.69 7.73 1.92
CA ASN A 188 -8.74 7.88 3.37
C ASN A 188 -9.62 9.06 3.81
N TYR A 189 -9.82 10.08 2.97
CA TYR A 189 -10.79 11.15 3.26
C TYR A 189 -12.22 10.61 3.31
N ALA A 190 -12.60 9.72 2.39
CA ALA A 190 -13.90 9.06 2.45
C ALA A 190 -14.02 8.19 3.71
N LEU A 191 -12.97 7.45 4.08
CA LEU A 191 -12.94 6.64 5.29
C LEU A 191 -12.96 7.47 6.58
N SER A 192 -12.47 8.72 6.55
CA SER A 192 -12.45 9.60 7.73
C SER A 192 -13.82 10.09 8.18
N LEU A 193 -14.84 9.96 7.33
CA LEU A 193 -16.20 10.39 7.66
C LEU A 193 -16.73 9.60 8.85
N LYS A 194 -17.46 10.32 9.73
CA LYS A 194 -18.11 9.70 10.90
C LYS A 194 -19.12 8.64 10.45
N GLY A 195 -19.04 7.46 11.04
CA GLY A 195 -19.94 6.34 10.75
C GLY A 195 -19.61 5.56 9.47
N ILE A 196 -18.54 5.92 8.74
CA ILE A 196 -18.07 5.15 7.58
C ILE A 196 -17.05 4.11 8.04
N ILE A 197 -17.30 2.88 7.61
CA ILE A 197 -16.47 1.68 7.87
C ILE A 197 -15.72 1.24 6.61
N PHE A 198 -16.35 1.40 5.45
CA PHE A 198 -15.81 0.99 4.17
C PHE A 198 -15.72 2.17 3.21
N ALA A 199 -14.55 2.36 2.60
CA ALA A 199 -14.34 3.40 1.60
C ALA A 199 -13.71 2.82 0.33
N ALA A 200 -14.11 3.36 -0.82
CA ALA A 200 -13.53 3.03 -2.11
C ALA A 200 -13.21 4.29 -2.91
N ILE A 201 -12.17 4.24 -3.75
CA ILE A 201 -11.97 5.19 -4.82
C ILE A 201 -11.88 4.45 -6.15
N PHE A 202 -12.60 4.92 -7.15
CA PHE A 202 -12.64 4.38 -8.51
C PHE A 202 -11.97 5.39 -9.43
N ILE A 203 -10.92 4.98 -10.12
CA ILE A 203 -10.08 5.85 -10.94
C ILE A 203 -10.01 5.29 -12.36
N GLU A 204 -10.46 6.04 -13.36
CA GLU A 204 -10.29 5.64 -14.75
C GLU A 204 -8.81 5.61 -15.14
N ASP A 205 -8.40 4.51 -15.78
CA ASP A 205 -7.11 4.36 -16.42
C ASP A 205 -7.32 4.02 -17.90
N ASN A 206 -7.31 5.06 -18.72
CA ASN A 206 -7.52 4.92 -20.17
C ASN A 206 -6.35 4.23 -20.89
N GLU A 207 -5.14 4.28 -20.32
CA GLU A 207 -3.98 3.60 -20.91
C GLU A 207 -4.14 2.09 -20.83
N GLN A 208 -4.69 1.61 -19.71
CA GLN A 208 -4.96 0.18 -19.51
C GLN A 208 -6.39 -0.23 -19.86
N GLY A 209 -7.28 0.72 -20.14
CA GLY A 209 -8.70 0.45 -20.41
C GLY A 209 -9.46 -0.15 -19.21
N ILE A 210 -9.09 0.22 -17.99
CA ILE A 210 -9.67 -0.32 -16.75
C ILE A 210 -10.06 0.80 -15.78
N ILE A 211 -10.85 0.43 -14.79
CA ILE A 211 -11.03 1.20 -13.56
C ILE A 211 -10.08 0.62 -12.49
N LYS A 212 -9.12 1.41 -12.03
CA LYS A 212 -8.32 1.09 -10.84
C LYS A 212 -9.13 1.41 -9.60
N ILE A 213 -9.05 0.55 -8.60
CA ILE A 213 -9.84 0.69 -7.38
C ILE A 213 -8.90 0.58 -6.18
N SER A 214 -9.07 1.48 -5.21
CA SER A 214 -8.46 1.32 -3.89
C SER A 214 -9.56 1.22 -2.85
N PHE A 215 -9.44 0.22 -1.99
CA PHE A 215 -10.37 -0.05 -0.90
C PHE A 215 -9.69 0.18 0.45
N ARG A 216 -10.42 0.74 1.39
CA ARG A 216 -10.00 0.91 2.79
C ARG A 216 -11.15 0.57 3.72
N SER A 217 -10.83 0.03 4.90
CA SER A 217 -11.83 -0.25 5.93
C SER A 217 -11.33 0.09 7.33
N LYS A 218 -12.26 0.11 8.28
CA LYS A 218 -12.00 0.15 9.73
C LYS A 218 -12.46 -1.16 10.34
N GLY A 219 -11.89 -1.52 11.50
CA GLY A 219 -12.29 -2.71 12.25
C GLY A 219 -11.99 -4.01 11.52
N SER A 220 -12.88 -4.98 11.67
CA SER A 220 -12.71 -6.36 11.20
C SER A 220 -13.15 -6.60 9.74
N PHE A 221 -13.74 -5.62 9.05
CA PHE A 221 -14.16 -5.79 7.66
C PHE A 221 -12.95 -5.91 6.72
N SER A 222 -12.75 -7.11 6.13
CA SER A 222 -11.61 -7.37 5.25
C SER A 222 -11.88 -6.90 3.82
N VAL A 223 -11.29 -5.76 3.45
CA VAL A 223 -11.29 -5.29 2.04
C VAL A 223 -10.39 -6.13 1.14
N ASN A 224 -9.43 -6.89 1.70
CA ASN A 224 -8.63 -7.84 0.95
C ASN A 224 -9.50 -8.97 0.39
N GLN A 225 -10.31 -9.61 1.24
CA GLN A 225 -11.24 -10.64 0.80
C GLN A 225 -12.28 -10.09 -0.18
N PHE A 226 -12.86 -8.92 0.12
CA PHE A 226 -13.79 -8.25 -0.78
C PHE A 226 -13.20 -8.01 -2.18
N SER A 227 -11.98 -7.49 -2.24
CA SER A 227 -11.31 -7.22 -3.51
C SER A 227 -10.97 -8.49 -4.29
N ARG A 228 -10.46 -9.53 -3.61
CA ARG A 228 -10.17 -10.83 -4.22
C ARG A 228 -11.41 -11.46 -4.83
N ASN A 229 -12.52 -11.45 -4.10
CA ASN A 229 -13.76 -12.09 -4.52
C ASN A 229 -14.45 -11.37 -5.68
N HIS A 230 -14.30 -10.04 -5.81
CA HIS A 230 -15.16 -9.26 -6.70
C HIS A 230 -14.42 -8.39 -7.72
N PHE A 231 -13.15 -8.03 -7.48
CA PHE A 231 -12.44 -7.01 -8.26
C PHE A 231 -11.01 -7.40 -8.67
N SER A 232 -10.71 -8.69 -8.71
CA SER A 232 -9.41 -9.24 -9.18
C SER A 232 -8.22 -8.50 -8.54
N GLY A 233 -8.27 -8.32 -7.23
CA GLY A 233 -7.26 -7.56 -6.47
C GLY A 233 -6.81 -8.28 -5.22
N GLY A 234 -6.29 -7.52 -4.25
CA GLY A 234 -5.79 -8.00 -2.97
C GLY A 234 -4.99 -6.94 -2.24
N GLY A 235 -4.45 -7.29 -1.09
CA GLY A 235 -3.68 -6.41 -0.21
C GLY A 235 -3.76 -6.86 1.24
N HIS A 236 -3.75 -5.89 2.16
CA HIS A 236 -3.98 -6.11 3.59
C HIS A 236 -5.48 -6.09 3.92
N ASP A 237 -5.85 -6.57 5.10
CA ASP A 237 -7.26 -6.64 5.52
C ASP A 237 -7.97 -5.28 5.45
N ASN A 238 -7.33 -4.21 5.87
CA ASN A 238 -7.91 -2.87 5.85
C ASN A 238 -7.44 -1.98 4.68
N ALA A 239 -6.59 -2.49 3.77
CA ALA A 239 -6.06 -1.74 2.64
C ALA A 239 -5.81 -2.67 1.44
N ALA A 240 -6.65 -2.62 0.44
CA ALA A 240 -6.54 -3.46 -0.75
C ALA A 240 -6.71 -2.66 -2.04
N GLY A 241 -6.11 -3.16 -3.11
CA GLY A 241 -6.34 -2.69 -4.47
C GLY A 241 -7.26 -3.62 -5.24
N GLY A 242 -7.83 -3.15 -6.34
CA GLY A 242 -8.63 -3.94 -7.26
C GLY A 242 -8.71 -3.31 -8.63
N LYS A 243 -9.30 -4.00 -9.57
CA LYS A 243 -9.54 -3.50 -10.94
C LYS A 243 -10.84 -4.01 -11.51
N SER A 244 -11.39 -3.24 -12.46
CA SER A 244 -12.57 -3.61 -13.23
C SER A 244 -12.37 -3.24 -14.70
N SER A 245 -12.75 -4.13 -15.60
CA SER A 245 -12.79 -3.88 -17.05
C SER A 245 -14.12 -3.30 -17.53
N LEU A 246 -15.05 -3.03 -16.61
CA LEU A 246 -16.33 -2.39 -16.90
C LEU A 246 -16.17 -0.86 -16.96
N SER A 247 -17.17 -0.16 -17.54
CA SER A 247 -17.22 1.30 -17.43
C SER A 247 -17.34 1.75 -15.96
N MET A 248 -17.02 3.02 -15.68
CA MET A 248 -17.15 3.61 -14.35
C MET A 248 -18.54 3.35 -13.75
N GLU A 249 -19.59 3.68 -14.50
CA GLU A 249 -20.98 3.50 -14.09
C GLU A 249 -21.29 2.04 -13.71
N LYS A 250 -20.96 1.09 -14.60
CA LYS A 250 -21.19 -0.34 -14.34
C LYS A 250 -20.35 -0.88 -13.20
N THR A 251 -19.16 -0.34 -12.99
CA THR A 251 -18.29 -0.73 -11.85
C THR A 251 -18.92 -0.27 -10.54
N ILE A 252 -19.44 0.96 -10.49
CA ILE A 252 -20.15 1.49 -9.30
C ILE A 252 -21.46 0.73 -9.05
N MET A 253 -22.22 0.40 -10.10
CA MET A 253 -23.42 -0.44 -9.96
C MET A 253 -23.09 -1.81 -9.38
N LYS A 254 -22.04 -2.45 -9.88
CA LYS A 254 -21.56 -3.73 -9.34
C LYS A 254 -21.16 -3.58 -7.87
N PHE A 255 -20.36 -2.57 -7.53
CA PHE A 255 -19.91 -2.30 -6.17
C PHE A 255 -21.09 -2.11 -5.22
N SER A 256 -22.00 -1.20 -5.55
CA SER A 256 -23.17 -0.90 -4.73
C SER A 256 -24.12 -2.09 -4.59
N GLY A 257 -24.27 -2.89 -5.65
CA GLY A 257 -25.09 -4.10 -5.63
C GLY A 257 -24.53 -5.24 -4.77
N LEU A 258 -23.25 -5.21 -4.45
CA LEU A 258 -22.61 -6.19 -3.55
C LEU A 258 -22.80 -5.83 -2.07
N LEU A 259 -22.91 -4.56 -1.71
CA LEU A 259 -22.93 -4.09 -0.32
C LEU A 259 -24.02 -4.72 0.56
N PRO A 260 -25.25 -5.00 0.08
CA PRO A 260 -26.26 -5.68 0.88
C PRO A 260 -25.83 -7.05 1.43
N GLN A 261 -24.93 -7.76 0.72
CA GLN A 261 -24.42 -9.07 1.15
C GLN A 261 -23.51 -8.96 2.38
N TYR A 262 -22.85 -7.80 2.56
CA TYR A 262 -21.89 -7.50 3.62
C TYR A 262 -22.47 -6.64 4.76
N LYS A 263 -23.79 -6.42 4.77
CA LYS A 263 -24.45 -5.54 5.75
C LYS A 263 -24.09 -5.91 7.18
N LYS A 264 -24.17 -7.19 7.54
CA LYS A 264 -23.89 -7.67 8.91
C LYS A 264 -22.42 -7.41 9.29
N GLU A 265 -21.47 -7.69 8.40
CA GLU A 265 -20.05 -7.48 8.64
C GLU A 265 -19.73 -5.99 8.85
N LEU A 266 -20.35 -5.11 8.05
CA LEU A 266 -20.19 -3.67 8.16
C LEU A 266 -20.84 -3.08 9.43
N GLU A 267 -21.87 -3.74 9.97
CA GLU A 267 -22.52 -3.32 11.23
C GLU A 267 -21.64 -3.67 12.43
N VAL A 268 -21.09 -4.88 12.49
CA VAL A 268 -20.27 -5.41 13.61
C VAL A 268 -18.91 -4.74 13.69
N SER A 269 -18.28 -4.43 12.56
CA SER A 269 -16.93 -3.84 12.50
C SER A 269 -16.77 -2.49 13.22
N TYR A 270 -17.84 -1.89 13.74
CA TYR A 270 -17.79 -0.61 14.45
C TYR A 270 -17.76 -0.74 15.98
N GLU A 271 -18.07 -1.91 16.51
CA GLU A 271 -18.21 -2.16 17.96
C GLU A 271 -16.93 -2.72 18.58
N ASP A 272 -15.94 -3.10 17.75
CA ASP A 272 -14.62 -3.59 18.15
C ASP A 272 -13.50 -2.49 18.01
#